data_93ee68b276866954f3b2066e6c663774
#
_entry.id   93ee68b276866954f3b2066e6c663774
#
_cell.length_a   1.000
_cell.length_b   1.000
_cell.length_c   1.000
_cell.angle_alpha   90.00
_cell.angle_beta   90.00
_cell.angle_gamma   90.00
#
_symmetry.space_group_name_H-M   'P 1'
#
loop_
_entity.id
_entity.type
_entity.pdbx_description
1 polymer ?
#
loop_
_entity_poly.entity_id
_entity_poly.type
_entity_poly.pdbx_seq_one_letter_code
_entity_poly.pdbx_strand_id
1 'polypeptide(L)'
;HQDFGSIDVLVNNACITRDTLMMRMTEKQWDDVITVNLKSAFNFIHAVVPIMARQRCGSIINMASVVGVSGNAGQANYSASKAGMIGLAKSIAKEMGSRNIRANCIAPGFIITDMTNQISEEAKADWMKIIPLKRGGTPEDVADTALFLASDMSRYVTGQVIHCCGGMNC
;
A
#
# COMPACT_ATOMS: atom_id res chain seq x y z
N HIS A 1 -4.18 21.80 5.44
CA HIS A 1 -3.54 22.87 4.69
C HIS A 1 -3.84 24.26 5.28
N GLN A 2 -5.08 24.50 5.68
CA GLN A 2 -5.44 25.80 6.30
C GLN A 2 -4.65 26.07 7.59
N ASP A 3 -4.42 25.03 8.40
CA ASP A 3 -3.78 25.16 9.72
C ASP A 3 -2.25 25.14 9.65
N PHE A 4 -1.67 24.36 8.72
CA PHE A 4 -0.21 24.12 8.65
C PHE A 4 0.47 24.69 7.39
N GLY A 5 -0.29 25.23 6.44
CA GLY A 5 0.23 25.88 5.23
C GLY A 5 0.72 24.94 4.13
N SER A 6 1.03 23.66 4.44
CA SER A 6 1.50 22.66 3.48
C SER A 6 0.89 21.28 3.69
N ILE A 7 1.01 20.43 2.69
CA ILE A 7 0.82 18.98 2.77
C ILE A 7 2.04 18.35 2.12
N ASP A 8 2.91 17.77 2.93
CA ASP A 8 4.21 17.29 2.47
C ASP A 8 4.20 15.79 2.17
N VAL A 9 3.40 15.02 2.93
CA VAL A 9 3.27 13.58 2.79
C VAL A 9 1.81 13.15 2.84
N LEU A 10 1.42 12.28 1.92
CA LEU A 10 0.13 11.56 1.96
C LEU A 10 0.40 10.07 2.07
N VAL A 11 -0.12 9.42 3.11
CA VAL A 11 -0.08 7.96 3.27
C VAL A 11 -1.49 7.40 3.12
N ASN A 12 -1.76 6.69 2.04
CA ASN A 12 -3.02 5.98 1.81
C ASN A 12 -2.94 4.60 2.44
N ASN A 13 -3.33 4.50 3.70
CA ASN A 13 -3.24 3.29 4.53
C ASN A 13 -4.59 2.60 4.76
N ALA A 14 -5.71 3.33 4.66
CA ALA A 14 -7.04 2.76 4.92
C ALA A 14 -7.33 1.56 4.01
N CYS A 15 -7.69 0.43 4.61
CA CYS A 15 -8.06 -0.76 3.85
C CYS A 15 -9.00 -1.68 4.63
N ILE A 16 -9.76 -2.49 3.89
CA ILE A 16 -10.57 -3.60 4.40
C ILE A 16 -10.34 -4.84 3.55
N THR A 17 -10.69 -5.99 4.08
CA THR A 17 -10.80 -7.26 3.36
C THR A 17 -12.23 -7.79 3.40
N ARG A 18 -12.63 -8.53 2.38
CA ARG A 18 -13.89 -9.30 2.28
C ARG A 18 -13.58 -10.59 1.51
N ASP A 19 -12.79 -11.43 2.17
CA ASP A 19 -12.17 -12.59 1.55
C ASP A 19 -13.22 -13.70 1.30
N THR A 20 -13.26 -14.17 0.06
CA THR A 20 -14.07 -15.33 -0.36
C THR A 20 -13.63 -15.78 -1.75
N LEU A 21 -13.85 -17.06 -2.07
CA LEU A 21 -13.56 -17.59 -3.40
C LEU A 21 -14.36 -16.83 -4.48
N MET A 22 -13.76 -16.58 -5.64
CA MET A 22 -14.34 -15.79 -6.74
C MET A 22 -15.76 -16.24 -7.10
N MET A 23 -16.02 -17.56 -7.16
CA MET A 23 -17.34 -18.11 -7.49
C MET A 23 -18.44 -17.81 -6.44
N ARG A 24 -18.07 -17.36 -5.24
CA ARG A 24 -18.99 -17.01 -4.14
C ARG A 24 -18.93 -15.53 -3.79
N MET A 25 -18.04 -14.76 -4.44
CA MET A 25 -17.86 -13.34 -4.17
C MET A 25 -19.07 -12.58 -4.67
N THR A 26 -19.71 -11.84 -3.78
CA THR A 26 -20.82 -10.95 -4.14
C THR A 26 -20.30 -9.63 -4.67
N GLU A 27 -21.10 -8.96 -5.53
CA GLU A 27 -20.82 -7.61 -6.00
C GLU A 27 -20.58 -6.64 -4.84
N LYS A 28 -21.37 -6.74 -3.79
CA LYS A 28 -21.19 -5.93 -2.58
C LYS A 28 -19.82 -6.12 -1.92
N GLN A 29 -19.32 -7.35 -1.82
CA GLN A 29 -17.99 -7.62 -1.27
C GLN A 29 -16.88 -7.07 -2.15
N TRP A 30 -17.07 -7.10 -3.47
CA TRP A 30 -16.17 -6.47 -4.43
C TRP A 30 -16.17 -4.95 -4.28
N ASP A 31 -17.34 -4.32 -4.35
CA ASP A 31 -17.48 -2.87 -4.30
C ASP A 31 -17.02 -2.27 -2.98
N ASP A 32 -17.33 -2.90 -1.85
CA ASP A 32 -16.87 -2.45 -0.53
C ASP A 32 -15.33 -2.33 -0.51
N VAL A 33 -14.62 -3.37 -1.01
CA VAL A 33 -13.15 -3.39 -1.02
C VAL A 33 -12.58 -2.39 -2.01
N ILE A 34 -13.10 -2.33 -3.24
CA ILE A 34 -12.64 -1.36 -4.24
C ILE A 34 -12.88 0.08 -3.76
N THR A 35 -14.04 0.33 -3.16
CA THR A 35 -14.41 1.67 -2.67
C THR A 35 -13.48 2.12 -1.54
N VAL A 36 -13.26 1.27 -0.55
CA VAL A 36 -12.45 1.64 0.61
C VAL A 36 -10.96 1.64 0.28
N ASN A 37 -10.46 0.64 -0.43
CA ASN A 37 -9.02 0.49 -0.63
C ASN A 37 -8.49 1.36 -1.78
N LEU A 38 -9.17 1.38 -2.94
CA LEU A 38 -8.64 2.02 -4.15
C LEU A 38 -9.28 3.39 -4.41
N LYS A 39 -10.63 3.48 -4.38
CA LYS A 39 -11.30 4.74 -4.66
C LYS A 39 -10.99 5.80 -3.60
N SER A 40 -10.83 5.42 -2.33
CA SER A 40 -10.41 6.37 -1.28
C SER A 40 -9.02 6.94 -1.58
N ALA A 41 -8.05 6.10 -1.99
CA ALA A 41 -6.72 6.57 -2.37
C ALA A 41 -6.78 7.55 -3.54
N PHE A 42 -7.58 7.26 -4.58
CA PHE A 42 -7.84 8.21 -5.67
C PHE A 42 -8.40 9.53 -5.13
N ASN A 43 -9.40 9.50 -4.28
CA ASN A 43 -10.04 10.71 -3.75
C ASN A 43 -9.04 11.60 -2.99
N PHE A 44 -8.21 11.00 -2.11
CA PHE A 44 -7.19 11.75 -1.37
C PHE A 44 -6.09 12.30 -2.29
N ILE A 45 -5.59 11.48 -3.22
CA ILE A 45 -4.58 11.92 -4.20
C ILE A 45 -5.13 13.07 -5.03
N HIS A 46 -6.35 12.95 -5.56
CA HIS A 46 -7.00 13.99 -6.35
C HIS A 46 -7.14 15.32 -5.59
N ALA A 47 -7.45 15.25 -4.29
CA ALA A 47 -7.55 16.45 -3.46
C ALA A 47 -6.19 17.08 -3.12
N VAL A 48 -5.15 16.26 -2.95
CA VAL A 48 -3.82 16.70 -2.46
C VAL A 48 -2.88 17.12 -3.59
N VAL A 49 -2.93 16.45 -4.74
CA VAL A 49 -2.03 16.73 -5.88
C VAL A 49 -2.01 18.19 -6.32
N PRO A 50 -3.16 18.91 -6.44
CA PRO A 50 -3.12 20.34 -6.81
C PRO A 50 -2.37 21.21 -5.78
N ILE A 51 -2.41 20.82 -4.49
CA ILE A 51 -1.70 21.54 -3.41
C ILE A 51 -0.21 21.27 -3.54
N MET A 52 0.21 20.01 -3.57
CA MET A 52 1.61 19.61 -3.73
C MET A 52 2.23 20.16 -5.03
N ALA A 53 1.46 20.22 -6.13
CA ALA A 53 1.92 20.75 -7.40
C ALA A 53 2.26 22.25 -7.32
N ARG A 54 1.50 23.02 -6.53
CA ARG A 54 1.82 24.44 -6.25
C ARG A 54 3.02 24.58 -5.32
N GLN A 55 3.13 23.70 -4.32
CA GLN A 55 4.29 23.64 -3.42
C GLN A 55 5.58 23.22 -4.14
N ARG A 56 5.48 22.50 -5.27
CA ARG A 56 6.58 21.84 -5.97
C ARG A 56 7.37 20.88 -5.08
N CYS A 57 6.66 20.22 -4.18
CA CYS A 57 7.18 19.24 -3.23
C CYS A 57 6.05 18.34 -2.75
N GLY A 58 6.33 17.05 -2.60
CA GLY A 58 5.38 16.09 -2.02
C GLY A 58 5.81 14.64 -2.14
N SER A 59 5.38 13.81 -1.18
CA SER A 59 5.55 12.36 -1.22
C SER A 59 4.21 11.66 -0.99
N ILE A 60 3.80 10.85 -1.96
CA ILE A 60 2.59 10.03 -1.90
C ILE A 60 3.01 8.57 -1.69
N ILE A 61 2.51 7.94 -0.64
CA ILE A 61 2.81 6.57 -0.26
C ILE A 61 1.52 5.78 -0.22
N ASN A 62 1.39 4.80 -1.09
CA ASN A 62 0.24 3.91 -1.12
C ASN A 62 0.58 2.58 -0.44
N MET A 63 -0.22 2.18 0.54
CA MET A 63 -0.09 0.87 1.19
C MET A 63 -0.71 -0.20 0.29
N ALA A 64 0.13 -0.77 -0.59
CA ALA A 64 -0.21 -1.92 -1.42
C ALA A 64 -0.19 -3.23 -0.59
N SER A 65 0.22 -4.34 -1.16
CA SER A 65 0.45 -5.64 -0.51
C SER A 65 1.23 -6.53 -1.47
N VAL A 66 1.96 -7.51 -0.95
CA VAL A 66 2.49 -8.62 -1.77
C VAL A 66 1.37 -9.31 -2.56
N VAL A 67 0.17 -9.42 -1.98
CA VAL A 67 -1.03 -9.97 -2.64
C VAL A 67 -1.46 -9.13 -3.85
N GLY A 68 -1.23 -7.83 -3.84
CA GLY A 68 -1.46 -6.96 -5.01
C GLY A 68 -0.46 -7.18 -6.14
N VAL A 69 0.67 -7.84 -5.85
CA VAL A 69 1.71 -8.17 -6.83
C VAL A 69 1.54 -9.58 -7.37
N SER A 70 1.36 -10.56 -6.47
CA SER A 70 1.33 -11.99 -6.81
C SER A 70 -0.09 -12.59 -6.94
N GLY A 71 -1.11 -11.92 -6.42
CA GLY A 71 -2.44 -12.51 -6.22
C GLY A 71 -2.49 -13.46 -5.03
N ASN A 72 -3.71 -13.78 -4.58
CA ASN A 72 -3.95 -14.82 -3.59
C ASN A 72 -5.36 -15.40 -3.77
N ALA A 73 -5.51 -16.71 -3.62
CA ALA A 73 -6.80 -17.38 -3.70
C ALA A 73 -7.74 -16.85 -2.62
N GLY A 74 -8.99 -16.57 -2.98
CA GLY A 74 -9.99 -16.00 -2.06
C GLY A 74 -9.90 -14.49 -1.85
N GLN A 75 -8.94 -13.80 -2.47
CA GLN A 75 -8.71 -12.37 -2.30
C GLN A 75 -8.75 -11.59 -3.63
N ALA A 76 -9.57 -11.99 -4.58
CA ALA A 76 -9.61 -11.36 -5.90
C ALA A 76 -9.90 -9.85 -5.85
N ASN A 77 -10.88 -9.41 -5.02
CA ASN A 77 -11.20 -8.00 -4.77
C ASN A 77 -10.04 -7.24 -4.11
N TYR A 78 -9.44 -7.83 -3.07
CA TYR A 78 -8.31 -7.23 -2.36
C TYR A 78 -7.08 -7.13 -3.27
N SER A 79 -6.72 -8.22 -3.98
CA SER A 79 -5.62 -8.24 -4.95
C SER A 79 -5.80 -7.16 -6.01
N ALA A 80 -7.00 -7.06 -6.61
CA ALA A 80 -7.32 -6.05 -7.61
C ALA A 80 -7.17 -4.62 -7.05
N SER A 81 -7.68 -4.37 -5.84
CA SER A 81 -7.56 -3.05 -5.20
C SER A 81 -6.11 -2.66 -4.96
N LYS A 82 -5.28 -3.59 -4.46
CA LYS A 82 -3.86 -3.34 -4.16
C LYS A 82 -3.00 -3.25 -5.43
N ALA A 83 -3.31 -4.01 -6.47
CA ALA A 83 -2.70 -3.85 -7.80
C ALA A 83 -3.08 -2.50 -8.44
N GLY A 84 -4.32 -2.07 -8.28
CA GLY A 84 -4.79 -0.75 -8.72
C GLY A 84 -4.02 0.40 -8.07
N MET A 85 -3.69 0.30 -6.78
CA MET A 85 -2.87 1.29 -6.07
C MET A 85 -1.45 1.39 -6.66
N ILE A 86 -0.88 0.27 -7.12
CA ILE A 86 0.42 0.23 -7.80
C ILE A 86 0.36 0.97 -9.14
N GLY A 87 -0.66 0.68 -9.95
CA GLY A 87 -0.88 1.38 -11.22
C GLY A 87 -1.08 2.88 -11.02
N LEU A 88 -1.88 3.26 -10.02
CA LEU A 88 -2.14 4.66 -9.67
C LEU A 88 -0.85 5.39 -9.27
N ALA A 89 -0.02 4.80 -8.39
CA ALA A 89 1.24 5.40 -7.99
C ALA A 89 2.19 5.63 -9.17
N LYS A 90 2.30 4.65 -10.07
CA LYS A 90 3.15 4.75 -11.28
C LYS A 90 2.67 5.86 -12.23
N SER A 91 1.37 6.04 -12.39
CA SER A 91 0.79 7.10 -13.21
C SER A 91 1.10 8.48 -12.60
N ILE A 92 0.82 8.66 -11.32
CA ILE A 92 1.10 9.91 -10.60
C ILE A 92 2.61 10.25 -10.62
N ALA A 93 3.49 9.26 -10.45
CA ALA A 93 4.92 9.47 -10.53
C ALA A 93 5.36 10.06 -11.89
N LYS A 94 4.76 9.61 -12.99
CA LYS A 94 5.03 10.12 -14.34
C LYS A 94 4.42 11.50 -14.57
N GLU A 95 3.19 11.72 -14.12
CA GLU A 95 2.48 12.99 -14.31
C GLU A 95 3.07 14.12 -13.48
N MET A 96 3.46 13.83 -12.23
CA MET A 96 3.82 14.84 -11.23
C MET A 96 5.32 14.96 -10.96
N GLY A 97 6.15 14.14 -11.58
CA GLY A 97 7.60 14.16 -11.39
C GLY A 97 8.24 15.51 -11.71
N SER A 98 7.78 16.20 -12.77
CA SER A 98 8.25 17.55 -13.11
C SER A 98 7.91 18.63 -12.06
N ARG A 99 7.01 18.31 -11.13
CA ARG A 99 6.64 19.14 -9.98
C ARG A 99 7.32 18.70 -8.70
N ASN A 100 8.34 17.82 -8.79
CA ASN A 100 9.04 17.28 -7.64
C ASN A 100 8.12 16.54 -6.64
N ILE A 101 7.07 15.88 -7.16
CA ILE A 101 6.19 15.05 -6.38
C ILE A 101 6.54 13.59 -6.67
N ARG A 102 6.82 12.83 -5.64
CA ARG A 102 7.10 11.39 -5.70
C ARG A 102 5.86 10.61 -5.33
N ALA A 103 5.65 9.46 -5.97
CA ALA A 103 4.57 8.55 -5.64
C ALA A 103 5.08 7.11 -5.68
N ASN A 104 5.00 6.40 -4.56
CA ASN A 104 5.51 5.04 -4.40
C ASN A 104 4.50 4.16 -3.68
N CYS A 105 4.72 2.86 -3.73
CA CYS A 105 3.97 1.88 -2.96
C CYS A 105 4.89 1.16 -1.97
N ILE A 106 4.35 0.80 -0.82
CA ILE A 106 4.90 -0.24 0.05
C ILE A 106 4.02 -1.48 -0.14
N ALA A 107 4.65 -2.63 -0.34
CA ALA A 107 3.98 -3.92 -0.40
C ALA A 107 4.36 -4.77 0.83
N PRO A 108 3.64 -4.62 1.96
CA PRO A 108 3.86 -5.46 3.13
C PRO A 108 3.56 -6.92 2.81
N GLY A 109 4.34 -7.82 3.42
CA GLY A 109 4.05 -9.24 3.48
C GLY A 109 3.19 -9.60 4.67
N PHE A 110 3.57 -10.68 5.39
CA PHE A 110 2.92 -11.06 6.63
C PHE A 110 3.41 -10.17 7.78
N ILE A 111 2.52 -9.29 8.28
CA ILE A 111 2.80 -8.36 9.38
C ILE A 111 1.99 -8.78 10.60
N ILE A 112 2.67 -8.90 11.74
CA ILE A 112 2.07 -9.26 13.04
C ILE A 112 1.29 -8.04 13.55
N THR A 113 -0.03 -8.18 13.63
CA THR A 113 -0.97 -7.17 14.11
C THR A 113 -2.07 -7.85 14.91
N ASP A 114 -2.91 -7.10 15.60
CA ASP A 114 -4.07 -7.67 16.30
C ASP A 114 -4.98 -8.50 15.38
N MET A 115 -5.07 -8.13 14.10
CA MET A 115 -5.82 -8.86 13.09
C MET A 115 -5.16 -10.22 12.76
N THR A 116 -3.84 -10.27 12.65
CA THR A 116 -3.09 -11.50 12.33
C THR A 116 -2.80 -12.36 13.55
N ASN A 117 -2.90 -11.81 14.77
CA ASN A 117 -2.81 -12.58 16.00
C ASN A 117 -3.93 -13.62 16.17
N GLN A 118 -5.05 -13.44 15.46
CA GLN A 118 -6.17 -14.40 15.46
C GLN A 118 -5.95 -15.61 14.53
N ILE A 119 -4.87 -15.60 13.74
CA ILE A 119 -4.49 -16.72 12.85
C ILE A 119 -3.93 -17.85 13.70
N SER A 120 -4.28 -19.10 13.39
CA SER A 120 -3.78 -20.28 14.10
C SER A 120 -2.26 -20.39 14.04
N GLU A 121 -1.65 -21.00 15.07
CA GLU A 121 -0.20 -21.20 15.13
C GLU A 121 0.31 -22.07 13.96
N GLU A 122 -0.50 -23.00 13.47
CA GLU A 122 -0.17 -23.82 12.29
C GLU A 122 -0.05 -22.94 11.03
N ALA A 123 -1.03 -22.05 10.81
CA ALA A 123 -1.00 -21.13 9.68
C ALA A 123 0.16 -20.14 9.79
N LYS A 124 0.49 -19.65 11.00
CA LYS A 124 1.68 -18.83 11.22
C LYS A 124 2.97 -19.59 10.88
N ALA A 125 3.06 -20.87 11.30
CA ALA A 125 4.21 -21.70 10.99
C ALA A 125 4.40 -21.91 9.47
N ASP A 126 3.30 -22.03 8.71
CA ASP A 126 3.37 -22.14 7.26
C ASP A 126 3.87 -20.83 6.61
N TRP A 127 3.43 -19.67 7.09
CA TRP A 127 3.99 -18.40 6.66
C TRP A 127 5.49 -18.31 6.93
N MET A 128 5.96 -18.76 8.12
CA MET A 128 7.38 -18.75 8.45
C MET A 128 8.24 -19.62 7.54
N LYS A 129 7.67 -20.67 6.93
CA LYS A 129 8.40 -21.52 5.97
C LYS A 129 8.78 -20.76 4.70
N ILE A 130 7.88 -19.91 4.21
CA ILE A 130 8.04 -19.18 2.95
C ILE A 130 8.71 -17.81 3.11
N ILE A 131 8.83 -17.28 4.35
CA ILE A 131 9.53 -16.02 4.61
C ILE A 131 11.02 -16.31 4.85
N PRO A 132 11.94 -15.84 3.96
CA PRO A 132 13.39 -16.04 4.14
C PRO A 132 13.95 -15.54 5.47
N LEU A 133 13.48 -14.38 5.97
CA LEU A 133 13.91 -13.84 7.26
C LEU A 133 13.36 -14.60 8.48
N LYS A 134 12.53 -15.65 8.27
CA LYS A 134 12.01 -16.57 9.31
C LYS A 134 11.29 -15.87 10.47
N ARG A 135 10.72 -14.69 10.22
CA ARG A 135 9.84 -13.97 11.15
C ARG A 135 8.75 -13.23 10.39
N GLY A 136 7.63 -12.99 11.02
CA GLY A 136 6.68 -11.97 10.57
C GLY A 136 7.31 -10.58 10.71
N GLY A 137 6.90 -9.66 9.85
CA GLY A 137 7.21 -8.24 10.03
C GLY A 137 6.39 -7.64 11.16
N THR A 138 6.82 -6.49 11.65
CA THR A 138 6.07 -5.69 12.61
C THR A 138 5.52 -4.42 11.95
N PRO A 139 4.55 -3.73 12.54
CA PRO A 139 4.13 -2.41 12.07
C PRO A 139 5.29 -1.42 11.93
N GLU A 140 6.29 -1.51 12.82
CA GLU A 140 7.49 -0.67 12.80
C GLU A 140 8.35 -0.95 11.56
N ASP A 141 8.53 -2.20 11.15
CA ASP A 141 9.25 -2.55 9.90
C ASP A 141 8.62 -1.82 8.69
N VAL A 142 7.28 -1.70 8.67
CA VAL A 142 6.55 -1.00 7.61
C VAL A 142 6.65 0.52 7.79
N ALA A 143 6.57 1.01 9.03
CA ALA A 143 6.68 2.44 9.34
C ALA A 143 8.06 3.00 8.97
N ASP A 144 9.14 2.25 9.21
CA ASP A 144 10.49 2.64 8.81
C ASP A 144 10.64 2.75 7.28
N THR A 145 10.00 1.83 6.55
CA THR A 145 9.92 1.92 5.07
C THR A 145 9.14 3.16 4.63
N ALA A 146 8.04 3.47 5.31
CA ALA A 146 7.25 4.68 5.04
C ALA A 146 8.04 5.95 5.36
N LEU A 147 8.79 5.98 6.46
CA LEU A 147 9.67 7.08 6.84
C LEU A 147 10.75 7.32 5.78
N PHE A 148 11.39 6.26 5.28
CA PHE A 148 12.33 6.37 4.15
C PHE A 148 11.67 7.03 2.94
N LEU A 149 10.48 6.57 2.54
CA LEU A 149 9.77 7.13 1.39
C LEU A 149 9.23 8.55 1.63
N ALA A 150 8.96 8.93 2.87
CA ALA A 150 8.52 10.27 3.24
C ALA A 150 9.67 11.29 3.24
N SER A 151 10.89 10.84 3.50
CA SER A 151 12.08 11.69 3.70
C SER A 151 12.86 11.94 2.41
N ASP A 152 13.86 12.85 2.50
CA ASP A 152 14.80 13.17 1.42
C ASP A 152 15.76 12.00 1.09
N MET A 153 15.85 10.96 1.95
CA MET A 153 16.61 9.75 1.66
C MET A 153 16.13 9.04 0.39
N SER A 154 14.87 9.25 0.02
CA SER A 154 14.24 8.70 -1.18
C SER A 154 13.98 9.74 -2.29
N ARG A 155 14.69 10.88 -2.28
CA ARG A 155 14.45 12.00 -3.23
C ARG A 155 14.56 11.62 -4.72
N TYR A 156 15.21 10.50 -5.05
CA TYR A 156 15.32 9.99 -6.43
C TYR A 156 14.55 8.68 -6.64
N VAL A 157 13.62 8.37 -5.71
CA VAL A 157 12.79 7.14 -5.76
C VAL A 157 11.35 7.53 -6.01
N THR A 158 10.82 7.18 -7.19
CA THR A 158 9.41 7.39 -7.56
C THR A 158 8.92 6.29 -8.49
N GLY A 159 7.62 5.98 -8.45
CA GLY A 159 6.99 4.92 -9.24
C GLY A 159 7.35 3.50 -8.80
N GLN A 160 7.97 3.32 -7.62
CA GLN A 160 8.45 2.05 -7.14
C GLN A 160 7.46 1.33 -6.23
N VAL A 161 7.62 0.02 -6.16
CA VAL A 161 6.95 -0.85 -5.19
C VAL A 161 8.04 -1.43 -4.29
N ILE A 162 8.10 -0.96 -3.06
CA ILE A 162 9.06 -1.45 -2.07
C ILE A 162 8.42 -2.60 -1.30
N HIS A 163 8.95 -3.79 -1.44
CA HIS A 163 8.49 -4.96 -0.71
C HIS A 163 9.03 -4.94 0.72
N CYS A 164 8.13 -4.85 1.70
CA CYS A 164 8.44 -5.00 3.13
C CYS A 164 7.88 -6.35 3.60
N CYS A 165 8.52 -7.44 3.17
CA CYS A 165 7.94 -8.78 3.25
C CYS A 165 8.90 -9.87 3.75
N GLY A 166 10.10 -9.50 4.24
CA GLY A 166 11.09 -10.47 4.69
C GLY A 166 11.61 -11.40 3.59
N GLY A 167 11.51 -11.00 2.31
CA GLY A 167 11.90 -11.81 1.15
C GLY A 167 10.82 -12.77 0.65
N MET A 168 9.61 -12.73 1.22
CA MET A 168 8.50 -13.61 0.85
C MET A 168 8.11 -13.53 -0.64
N ASN A 169 8.30 -12.38 -1.24
CA ASN A 169 7.93 -12.10 -2.63
C ASN A 169 9.10 -11.38 -3.34
N CYS A 170 10.14 -12.13 -3.67
CA CYS A 170 11.31 -11.68 -4.42
C CYS A 170 11.57 -12.58 -5.62
#